data_4441dcb650206a04090ffef8c0984e3e
#
_entry.id   4441dcb650206a04090ffef8c0984e3e
#
_cell.length_a   1.000
_cell.length_b   1.000
_cell.length_c   1.000
_cell.angle_alpha   90.00
_cell.angle_beta   90.00
_cell.angle_gamma   90.00
#
_symmetry.space_group_name_H-M   'P 1'
#
loop_
_entity.id
_entity.type
_entity.pdbx_description
1 polymer ?
#
loop_
_entity_poly.entity_id
_entity_poly.type
_entity_poly.pdbx_seq_one_letter_code
_entity_poly.pdbx_strand_id
1 'polypeptide(L)'
;MRQKLTQLVEHVWLWPHSSSFNAIQGSVGVIVGENETVLVDAGNSPQLARRIKAELIHSGFPPVSHLIYTHHHWDHTYGACEFQVPVVAHAMCKTILTEEAKKPWGVEYLRQEIKHNPRLRASYTARARAIRNWATFHIIVPDIVFDNLLTIQLGQISIQLEHVGGQHAEDSIVVKVPQAQVMLLGDCYYPPPLHLRTPESKASMAMLAALESKEYTLYVEGHDKPLTRAKLLAMLERRS
;
A
#
# COMPACT_ATOMS: atom_id res chain seq x y z
N MET A 1 -8.69 -20.00 1.99
CA MET A 1 -8.06 -19.95 3.34
C MET A 1 -8.29 -18.57 3.93
N ARG A 2 -8.42 -18.45 5.28
CA ARG A 2 -8.52 -17.15 5.96
C ARG A 2 -7.13 -16.49 5.91
N GLN A 3 -7.03 -15.25 5.43
CA GLN A 3 -5.79 -14.48 5.47
C GLN A 3 -5.34 -14.32 6.92
N LYS A 4 -4.04 -14.47 7.16
CA LYS A 4 -3.40 -14.30 8.47
C LYS A 4 -2.15 -13.45 8.32
N LEU A 5 -1.80 -12.76 9.37
CA LEU A 5 -0.52 -12.08 9.48
C LEU A 5 0.61 -13.12 9.43
N THR A 6 1.63 -12.87 8.61
CA THR A 6 2.75 -13.79 8.39
C THR A 6 4.05 -13.05 8.62
N GLN A 7 4.93 -13.60 9.43
CA GLN A 7 6.28 -13.07 9.59
C GLN A 7 7.08 -13.34 8.33
N LEU A 8 7.70 -12.31 7.77
CA LEU A 8 8.61 -12.41 6.65
C LEU A 8 10.05 -12.62 7.11
N VAL A 9 10.49 -11.75 8.00
CA VAL A 9 11.79 -11.76 8.69
C VAL A 9 11.62 -11.15 10.08
N GLU A 10 12.66 -11.06 10.87
CA GLU A 10 12.65 -10.32 12.14
C GLU A 10 12.16 -8.89 11.92
N HIS A 11 11.31 -8.38 12.80
CA HIS A 11 10.69 -7.04 12.76
C HIS A 11 9.71 -6.77 11.61
N VAL A 12 9.62 -7.60 10.57
CA VAL A 12 8.75 -7.35 9.42
C VAL A 12 7.76 -8.47 9.21
N TRP A 13 6.49 -8.10 9.22
CA TRP A 13 5.35 -8.97 8.99
C TRP A 13 4.52 -8.46 7.83
N LEU A 14 3.68 -9.32 7.26
CA LEU A 14 2.82 -9.01 6.13
C LEU A 14 1.41 -9.54 6.37
N TRP A 15 0.42 -8.67 6.22
CA TRP A 15 -0.93 -9.09 5.89
C TRP A 15 -1.00 -9.23 4.37
N PRO A 16 -1.22 -10.45 3.85
CA PRO A 16 -1.08 -10.69 2.42
C PRO A 16 -2.21 -10.04 1.61
N HIS A 17 -1.93 -9.73 0.36
CA HIS A 17 -2.94 -9.32 -0.62
C HIS A 17 -4.05 -10.37 -0.78
N SER A 18 -5.17 -10.00 -1.36
CA SER A 18 -6.22 -10.97 -1.70
C SER A 18 -5.88 -11.74 -2.97
N SER A 19 -6.01 -13.06 -2.91
CA SER A 19 -5.93 -13.91 -4.11
C SER A 19 -7.14 -13.74 -5.04
N SER A 20 -8.22 -13.08 -4.57
CA SER A 20 -9.39 -12.77 -5.40
C SER A 20 -9.17 -11.48 -6.18
N PHE A 21 -9.02 -11.60 -7.49
CA PHE A 21 -8.90 -10.45 -8.39
C PHE A 21 -10.02 -9.41 -8.22
N ASN A 22 -11.23 -9.87 -7.92
CA ASN A 22 -12.40 -9.00 -7.74
C ASN A 22 -12.38 -8.22 -6.40
N ALA A 23 -11.51 -8.57 -5.46
CA ALA A 23 -11.41 -7.87 -4.18
C ALA A 23 -10.58 -6.60 -4.28
N ILE A 24 -9.61 -6.54 -5.18
CA ILE A 24 -8.62 -5.46 -5.30
C ILE A 24 -8.16 -5.06 -3.89
N GLN A 25 -7.35 -5.91 -3.29
CA GLN A 25 -6.83 -5.70 -1.95
C GLN A 25 -5.32 -5.88 -1.96
N GLY A 26 -4.59 -4.83 -1.68
CA GLY A 26 -3.14 -4.85 -1.52
C GLY A 26 -2.69 -5.55 -0.25
N SER A 27 -1.42 -5.86 -0.18
CA SER A 27 -0.73 -6.27 1.04
C SER A 27 -0.64 -5.11 2.03
N VAL A 28 -0.56 -5.41 3.33
CA VAL A 28 -0.24 -4.42 4.36
C VAL A 28 1.01 -4.85 5.09
N GLY A 29 2.04 -4.02 5.04
CA GLY A 29 3.28 -4.24 5.77
C GLY A 29 3.11 -3.90 7.25
N VAL A 30 3.76 -4.65 8.13
CA VAL A 30 3.76 -4.40 9.57
C VAL A 30 5.21 -4.42 10.05
N ILE A 31 5.70 -3.29 10.51
CA ILE A 31 7.07 -3.13 11.02
C ILE A 31 6.99 -2.96 12.53
N VAL A 32 7.60 -3.89 13.25
CA VAL A 32 7.46 -4.00 14.71
C VAL A 32 8.76 -3.59 15.37
N GLY A 33 8.73 -2.47 16.08
CA GLY A 33 9.79 -2.02 16.96
C GLY A 33 9.64 -2.56 18.37
N GLU A 34 10.43 -2.04 19.28
CA GLU A 34 10.39 -2.45 20.69
C GLU A 34 9.09 -2.03 21.39
N ASN A 35 8.66 -0.79 21.21
CA ASN A 35 7.53 -0.19 21.91
C ASN A 35 6.39 0.29 21.01
N GLU A 36 6.55 0.18 19.71
CA GLU A 36 5.59 0.69 18.73
C GLU A 36 5.61 -0.13 17.43
N THR A 37 4.51 -0.07 16.70
CA THR A 37 4.31 -0.71 15.41
C THR A 37 4.00 0.34 14.36
N VAL A 38 4.61 0.23 13.18
CA VAL A 38 4.29 1.05 12.01
C VAL A 38 3.65 0.18 10.95
N LEU A 39 2.53 0.64 10.38
CA LEU A 39 1.90 -0.02 9.24
C LEU A 39 2.30 0.66 7.93
N VAL A 40 2.55 -0.16 6.91
CA VAL A 40 2.74 0.29 5.53
C VAL A 40 1.50 -0.11 4.74
N ASP A 41 0.76 0.90 4.34
CA ASP A 41 -0.61 0.85 3.83
C ASP A 41 -1.66 0.42 4.89
N ALA A 42 -2.92 0.59 4.57
CA ALA A 42 -4.04 0.36 5.48
C ALA A 42 -5.07 -0.63 4.92
N GLY A 43 -4.85 -1.10 3.70
CA GLY A 43 -5.78 -1.97 2.98
C GLY A 43 -6.99 -1.23 2.39
N ASN A 44 -7.85 -1.98 1.73
CA ASN A 44 -8.92 -1.48 0.86
C ASN A 44 -10.21 -1.10 1.59
N SER A 45 -10.31 -1.27 2.89
CA SER A 45 -11.57 -1.03 3.61
C SER A 45 -11.42 -0.96 5.12
N PRO A 46 -12.34 -0.26 5.80
CA PRO A 46 -12.45 -0.28 7.26
C PRO A 46 -12.60 -1.70 7.83
N GLN A 47 -13.32 -2.58 7.12
CA GLN A 47 -13.53 -3.97 7.55
C GLN A 47 -12.23 -4.76 7.59
N LEU A 48 -11.37 -4.59 6.57
CA LEU A 48 -10.06 -5.21 6.55
C LEU A 48 -9.16 -4.64 7.65
N ALA A 49 -9.12 -3.32 7.77
CA ALA A 49 -8.33 -2.64 8.79
C ALA A 49 -8.68 -3.08 10.22
N ARG A 50 -9.98 -3.24 10.54
CA ARG A 50 -10.43 -3.81 11.83
C ARG A 50 -9.91 -5.22 12.05
N ARG A 51 -9.88 -6.06 11.02
CA ARG A 51 -9.32 -7.42 11.12
C ARG A 51 -7.83 -7.40 11.38
N ILE A 52 -7.10 -6.54 10.68
CA ILE A 52 -5.65 -6.35 10.90
C ILE A 52 -5.42 -5.87 12.32
N LYS A 53 -6.11 -4.82 12.76
CA LYS A 53 -5.99 -4.28 14.12
C LYS A 53 -6.27 -5.34 15.21
N ALA A 54 -7.32 -6.15 15.01
CA ALA A 54 -7.64 -7.24 15.94
C ALA A 54 -6.53 -8.32 15.98
N GLU A 55 -5.94 -8.65 14.84
CA GLU A 55 -4.84 -9.62 14.76
C GLU A 55 -3.57 -9.08 15.41
N LEU A 56 -3.24 -7.80 15.25
CA LEU A 56 -2.09 -7.17 15.91
C LEU A 56 -2.24 -7.22 17.44
N ILE A 57 -3.43 -6.87 17.94
CA ILE A 57 -3.73 -6.94 19.38
C ILE A 57 -3.64 -8.39 19.89
N HIS A 58 -4.24 -9.35 19.16
CA HIS A 58 -4.21 -10.77 19.53
C HIS A 58 -2.80 -11.34 19.55
N SER A 59 -1.95 -10.89 18.65
CA SER A 59 -0.54 -11.30 18.56
C SER A 59 0.37 -10.59 19.57
N GLY A 60 -0.17 -9.69 20.39
CA GLY A 60 0.59 -8.99 21.42
C GLY A 60 1.58 -7.95 20.89
N PHE A 61 1.36 -7.43 19.67
CA PHE A 61 2.23 -6.40 19.13
C PHE A 61 2.07 -5.06 19.87
N PRO A 62 3.14 -4.27 19.95
CA PRO A 62 3.07 -2.91 20.45
C PRO A 62 2.01 -2.09 19.70
N PRO A 63 1.48 -1.02 20.33
CA PRO A 63 0.49 -0.15 19.68
C PRO A 63 0.96 0.37 18.33
N VAL A 64 0.03 0.51 17.38
CA VAL A 64 0.31 1.19 16.10
C VAL A 64 0.52 2.67 16.39
N SER A 65 1.68 3.21 16.00
CA SER A 65 2.05 4.61 16.17
C SER A 65 1.85 5.45 14.92
N HIS A 66 2.08 4.86 13.74
CA HIS A 66 1.98 5.56 12.44
C HIS A 66 1.46 4.63 11.35
N LEU A 67 0.81 5.24 10.35
CA LEU A 67 0.57 4.65 9.04
C LEU A 67 1.51 5.30 8.02
N ILE A 68 1.99 4.53 7.07
CA ILE A 68 2.72 5.02 5.89
C ILE A 68 1.90 4.63 4.66
N TYR A 69 1.54 5.57 3.80
CA TYR A 69 0.95 5.24 2.50
C TYR A 69 2.05 5.12 1.46
N THR A 70 2.06 4.00 0.74
CA THR A 70 2.95 3.82 -0.41
C THR A 70 2.54 4.72 -1.57
N HIS A 71 1.23 4.95 -1.76
CA HIS A 71 0.65 5.85 -2.74
C HIS A 71 -0.86 6.07 -2.44
N HIS A 72 -1.51 6.96 -3.18
CA HIS A 72 -2.88 7.42 -2.90
C HIS A 72 -4.00 6.43 -3.21
N HIS A 73 -3.77 5.29 -3.87
CA HIS A 73 -4.85 4.42 -4.32
C HIS A 73 -5.67 3.85 -3.16
N TRP A 74 -6.96 3.70 -3.42
CA TRP A 74 -7.99 3.36 -2.46
C TRP A 74 -7.78 2.02 -1.73
N ASP A 75 -7.21 1.05 -2.42
CA ASP A 75 -6.95 -0.29 -1.89
C ASP A 75 -5.73 -0.36 -0.97
N HIS A 76 -5.00 0.74 -0.86
CA HIS A 76 -3.90 0.98 0.07
C HIS A 76 -4.31 1.90 1.23
N THR A 77 -5.27 2.81 1.02
CA THR A 77 -5.55 3.91 1.95
C THR A 77 -6.89 3.83 2.68
N TYR A 78 -7.91 3.14 2.14
CA TYR A 78 -9.29 3.21 2.65
C TYR A 78 -9.51 2.56 4.02
N GLY A 79 -8.58 1.75 4.49
CA GLY A 79 -8.61 1.21 5.85
C GLY A 79 -8.18 2.19 6.94
N ALA A 80 -7.51 3.28 6.58
CA ALA A 80 -6.86 4.18 7.53
C ALA A 80 -7.81 4.83 8.55
N CYS A 81 -9.09 5.03 8.21
CA CYS A 81 -10.08 5.59 9.10
C CYS A 81 -10.36 4.75 10.37
N GLU A 82 -9.86 3.53 10.45
CA GLU A 82 -9.95 2.68 11.65
C GLU A 82 -8.77 2.88 12.62
N PHE A 83 -7.75 3.61 12.20
CA PHE A 83 -6.58 3.92 13.01
C PHE A 83 -6.59 5.40 13.38
N GLN A 84 -6.39 5.70 14.63
CA GLN A 84 -6.32 7.09 15.13
C GLN A 84 -4.86 7.46 15.38
N VAL A 85 -4.06 7.41 14.33
CA VAL A 85 -2.62 7.65 14.36
C VAL A 85 -2.21 8.54 13.19
N PRO A 86 -1.09 9.27 13.29
CA PRO A 86 -0.58 10.07 12.20
C PRO A 86 -0.29 9.22 10.95
N VAL A 87 -0.58 9.80 9.79
CA VAL A 87 -0.30 9.22 8.48
C VAL A 87 0.85 9.95 7.82
N VAL A 88 1.84 9.20 7.38
CA VAL A 88 3.03 9.68 6.67
C VAL A 88 2.90 9.32 5.20
N ALA A 89 3.13 10.25 4.28
CA ALA A 89 3.13 10.00 2.85
C ALA A 89 3.92 11.05 2.07
N HIS A 90 4.11 10.83 0.76
CA HIS A 90 4.63 11.85 -0.14
C HIS A 90 3.69 13.08 -0.22
N ALA A 91 4.25 14.27 -0.42
CA ALA A 91 3.45 15.52 -0.49
C ALA A 91 2.37 15.48 -1.59
N MET A 92 2.64 14.85 -2.75
CA MET A 92 1.66 14.66 -3.80
C MET A 92 0.49 13.77 -3.37
N CYS A 93 0.75 12.73 -2.57
CA CYS A 93 -0.30 11.88 -1.99
C CYS A 93 -1.30 12.71 -1.17
N LYS A 94 -0.79 13.61 -0.32
CA LYS A 94 -1.64 14.55 0.44
C LYS A 94 -2.49 15.42 -0.47
N THR A 95 -1.90 15.99 -1.50
CA THR A 95 -2.62 16.84 -2.47
C THR A 95 -3.76 16.06 -3.13
N ILE A 96 -3.47 14.86 -3.63
CA ILE A 96 -4.46 14.00 -4.30
C ILE A 96 -5.57 13.59 -3.33
N LEU A 97 -5.23 13.10 -2.14
CA LEU A 97 -6.23 12.63 -1.17
C LEU A 97 -7.05 13.77 -0.59
N THR A 98 -6.53 15.01 -0.53
CA THR A 98 -7.31 16.19 -0.16
C THR A 98 -8.44 16.45 -1.16
N GLU A 99 -8.20 16.29 -2.46
CA GLU A 99 -9.25 16.43 -3.49
C GLU A 99 -10.20 15.23 -3.49
N GLU A 100 -9.67 14.02 -3.30
CA GLU A 100 -10.49 12.81 -3.18
C GLU A 100 -11.45 12.86 -1.97
N ALA A 101 -11.00 13.42 -0.85
CA ALA A 101 -11.82 13.54 0.36
C ALA A 101 -13.04 14.48 0.20
N LYS A 102 -13.01 15.40 -0.78
CA LYS A 102 -14.15 16.31 -1.07
C LYS A 102 -15.28 15.64 -1.86
N LYS A 103 -15.03 14.49 -2.48
CA LYS A 103 -16.01 13.77 -3.31
C LYS A 103 -17.09 13.14 -2.44
N PRO A 104 -18.34 13.08 -2.92
CA PRO A 104 -19.46 12.51 -2.16
C PRO A 104 -19.45 10.96 -2.23
N TRP A 105 -18.40 10.36 -1.72
CA TRP A 105 -18.21 8.90 -1.78
C TRP A 105 -19.42 8.13 -1.25
N GLY A 106 -19.91 7.20 -2.05
CA GLY A 106 -21.08 6.39 -1.74
C GLY A 106 -21.52 5.58 -2.95
N VAL A 107 -22.43 4.64 -2.74
CA VAL A 107 -22.89 3.72 -3.80
C VAL A 107 -23.45 4.47 -5.01
N GLU A 108 -24.21 5.54 -4.78
CA GLU A 108 -24.83 6.32 -5.86
C GLU A 108 -23.76 7.08 -6.66
N TYR A 109 -22.81 7.73 -5.98
CA TYR A 109 -21.68 8.39 -6.64
C TYR A 109 -20.90 7.40 -7.52
N LEU A 110 -20.57 6.23 -6.99
CA LEU A 110 -19.86 5.19 -7.76
C LEU A 110 -20.62 4.73 -9.00
N ARG A 111 -21.96 4.59 -8.89
CA ARG A 111 -22.81 4.24 -10.03
C ARG A 111 -22.83 5.30 -11.11
N GLN A 112 -22.92 6.56 -10.72
CA GLN A 112 -22.90 7.70 -11.65
C GLN A 112 -21.55 7.77 -12.38
N GLU A 113 -20.45 7.68 -11.67
CA GLU A 113 -19.11 7.67 -12.26
C GLU A 113 -18.90 6.52 -13.25
N ILE A 114 -19.40 5.31 -12.94
CA ILE A 114 -19.37 4.17 -13.89
C ILE A 114 -20.18 4.45 -15.16
N LYS A 115 -21.30 5.19 -15.07
CA LYS A 115 -22.07 5.58 -16.26
C LYS A 115 -21.31 6.56 -17.12
N HIS A 116 -20.63 7.54 -16.52
CA HIS A 116 -19.81 8.52 -17.24
C HIS A 116 -18.55 7.90 -17.83
N ASN A 117 -17.88 7.02 -17.07
CA ASN A 117 -16.68 6.33 -17.50
C ASN A 117 -16.76 4.82 -17.19
N PRO A 118 -17.23 3.99 -18.15
CA PRO A 118 -17.35 2.54 -17.96
C PRO A 118 -16.05 1.81 -17.62
N ARG A 119 -14.89 2.41 -17.90
CA ARG A 119 -13.57 1.83 -17.55
C ARG A 119 -13.35 1.78 -16.03
N LEU A 120 -14.05 2.60 -15.24
CA LEU A 120 -14.02 2.58 -13.78
C LEU A 120 -14.77 1.38 -13.17
N ARG A 121 -15.57 0.66 -13.95
CA ARG A 121 -16.47 -0.39 -13.46
C ARG A 121 -15.79 -1.42 -12.53
N ALA A 122 -14.64 -1.93 -12.92
CA ALA A 122 -13.93 -2.94 -12.13
C ALA A 122 -13.55 -2.40 -10.73
N SER A 123 -12.85 -1.27 -10.68
CA SER A 123 -12.40 -0.64 -9.44
C SER A 123 -13.58 -0.16 -8.58
N TYR A 124 -14.57 0.51 -9.16
CA TYR A 124 -15.67 1.09 -8.41
C TYR A 124 -16.68 0.03 -7.90
N THR A 125 -16.82 -1.07 -8.63
CA THR A 125 -17.59 -2.23 -8.13
C THR A 125 -16.86 -2.89 -6.95
N ALA A 126 -15.54 -2.99 -7.01
CA ALA A 126 -14.73 -3.53 -5.90
C ALA A 126 -14.84 -2.62 -4.66
N ARG A 127 -14.73 -1.29 -4.81
CA ARG A 127 -14.94 -0.31 -3.72
C ARG A 127 -16.31 -0.47 -3.08
N ALA A 128 -17.38 -0.54 -3.91
CA ALA A 128 -18.76 -0.71 -3.42
C ALA A 128 -18.96 -2.00 -2.60
N ARG A 129 -18.22 -3.06 -2.92
CA ARG A 129 -18.24 -4.32 -2.17
C ARG A 129 -17.39 -4.26 -0.89
N ALA A 130 -16.27 -3.57 -0.95
CA ALA A 130 -15.33 -3.46 0.15
C ALA A 130 -15.88 -2.58 1.28
N ILE A 131 -16.53 -1.47 0.97
CA ILE A 131 -17.07 -0.53 1.95
C ILE A 131 -18.52 -0.87 2.28
N ARG A 132 -18.75 -1.44 3.44
CA ARG A 132 -20.11 -1.85 3.89
C ARG A 132 -20.94 -0.70 4.44
N ASN A 133 -20.30 0.32 4.99
CA ASN A 133 -20.99 1.48 5.57
C ASN A 133 -20.31 2.76 5.10
N TRP A 134 -20.87 3.39 4.10
CA TRP A 134 -20.39 4.65 3.54
C TRP A 134 -20.68 5.85 4.44
N ALA A 135 -21.68 5.77 5.33
CA ALA A 135 -22.01 6.88 6.21
C ALA A 135 -20.93 7.18 7.26
N THR A 136 -20.13 6.18 7.61
CA THR A 136 -19.01 6.34 8.56
C THR A 136 -17.64 6.32 7.88
N PHE A 137 -17.62 6.11 6.55
CA PHE A 137 -16.39 6.09 5.79
C PHE A 137 -15.91 7.51 5.48
N HIS A 138 -14.63 7.74 5.66
CA HIS A 138 -13.97 8.97 5.22
C HIS A 138 -12.52 8.68 4.86
N ILE A 139 -11.98 9.44 3.93
CA ILE A 139 -10.58 9.36 3.52
C ILE A 139 -9.73 10.09 4.56
N ILE A 140 -8.67 9.44 5.01
CA ILE A 140 -7.66 10.06 5.87
C ILE A 140 -6.59 10.69 4.98
N VAL A 141 -6.48 12.00 5.09
CA VAL A 141 -5.44 12.79 4.43
C VAL A 141 -4.16 12.74 5.26
N PRO A 142 -2.98 12.56 4.65
CA PRO A 142 -1.72 12.48 5.40
C PRO A 142 -1.44 13.70 6.28
N ASP A 143 -1.01 13.44 7.52
CA ASP A 143 -0.62 14.45 8.50
C ASP A 143 0.81 14.95 8.24
N ILE A 144 1.73 14.00 8.07
CA ILE A 144 3.16 14.20 7.89
C ILE A 144 3.51 13.95 6.43
N VAL A 145 4.18 14.91 5.79
CA VAL A 145 4.58 14.80 4.38
C VAL A 145 6.06 15.04 4.19
N PHE A 146 6.58 14.45 3.11
CA PHE A 146 7.96 14.67 2.65
C PHE A 146 7.99 14.68 1.11
N ASP A 147 9.09 15.20 0.54
CA ASP A 147 9.24 15.29 -0.93
C ASP A 147 10.15 14.20 -1.51
N ASN A 148 11.32 13.97 -0.93
CA ASN A 148 12.30 13.04 -1.52
C ASN A 148 12.58 11.84 -0.60
N LEU A 149 13.05 12.12 0.60
CA LEU A 149 13.50 11.13 1.58
C LEU A 149 13.02 11.51 2.97
N LEU A 150 12.60 10.50 3.74
CA LEU A 150 12.31 10.65 5.17
C LEU A 150 12.78 9.39 5.90
N THR A 151 13.37 9.56 7.08
CA THR A 151 13.72 8.43 7.95
C THR A 151 12.95 8.52 9.27
N ILE A 152 12.31 7.43 9.65
CA ILE A 152 11.63 7.26 10.93
C ILE A 152 12.46 6.29 11.76
N GLN A 153 12.81 6.67 12.98
CA GLN A 153 13.51 5.78 13.91
C GLN A 153 12.50 5.04 14.79
N LEU A 154 12.63 3.72 14.84
CA LEU A 154 11.77 2.82 15.58
C LEU A 154 12.62 1.98 16.56
N GLY A 155 13.25 2.64 17.52
CA GLY A 155 14.25 2.03 18.39
C GLY A 155 15.52 1.63 17.62
N GLN A 156 15.83 0.34 17.59
CA GLN A 156 16.99 -0.21 16.87
C GLN A 156 16.79 -0.33 15.34
N ILE A 157 15.58 -0.05 14.85
CA ILE A 157 15.21 -0.17 13.44
C ILE A 157 15.00 1.22 12.86
N SER A 158 15.46 1.44 11.63
CA SER A 158 15.11 2.61 10.84
C SER A 158 14.20 2.23 9.68
N ILE A 159 13.21 3.07 9.42
CA ILE A 159 12.32 2.97 8.26
C ILE A 159 12.67 4.15 7.35
N GLN A 160 13.17 3.85 6.16
CA GLN A 160 13.53 4.87 5.18
C GLN A 160 12.47 4.90 4.08
N LEU A 161 11.90 6.06 3.85
CA LEU A 161 10.90 6.33 2.82
C LEU A 161 11.58 7.08 1.69
N GLU A 162 11.43 6.62 0.46
CA GLU A 162 12.01 7.26 -0.72
C GLU A 162 10.95 7.42 -1.79
N HIS A 163 10.80 8.65 -2.32
CA HIS A 163 9.94 8.92 -3.44
C HIS A 163 10.55 8.37 -4.74
N VAL A 164 9.78 7.58 -5.46
CA VAL A 164 10.21 6.96 -6.72
C VAL A 164 9.24 7.28 -7.87
N GLY A 165 8.04 7.75 -7.55
CA GLY A 165 7.00 8.02 -8.55
C GLY A 165 6.65 6.78 -9.37
N GLY A 166 6.40 6.98 -10.65
CA GLY A 166 6.15 5.91 -11.61
C GLY A 166 4.84 6.04 -12.35
N GLN A 167 4.66 5.16 -13.32
CA GLN A 167 3.48 5.18 -14.20
C GLN A 167 2.19 4.69 -13.50
N HIS A 168 2.33 3.96 -12.38
CA HIS A 168 1.17 3.47 -11.61
C HIS A 168 0.55 4.60 -10.80
N ALA A 169 1.38 5.35 -10.09
CA ALA A 169 1.01 6.52 -9.31
C ALA A 169 2.23 7.43 -9.15
N GLU A 170 2.07 8.71 -9.43
CA GLU A 170 3.15 9.70 -9.40
C GLU A 170 3.69 9.97 -7.99
N ASP A 171 2.88 9.72 -6.97
CA ASP A 171 3.20 9.85 -5.55
C ASP A 171 3.81 8.59 -4.93
N SER A 172 4.14 7.57 -5.72
CA SER A 172 4.65 6.30 -5.22
C SER A 172 5.96 6.46 -4.44
N ILE A 173 6.01 5.84 -3.27
CA ILE A 173 7.21 5.70 -2.47
C ILE A 173 7.56 4.23 -2.28
N VAL A 174 8.82 3.95 -2.02
CA VAL A 174 9.28 2.67 -1.46
C VAL A 174 9.62 2.84 0.01
N VAL A 175 9.37 1.77 0.77
CA VAL A 175 9.64 1.73 2.21
C VAL A 175 10.75 0.72 2.46
N LYS A 176 11.88 1.18 2.97
CA LYS A 176 13.08 0.39 3.20
C LYS A 176 13.27 0.14 4.69
N VAL A 177 13.55 -1.10 5.07
CA VAL A 177 13.91 -1.51 6.44
C VAL A 177 15.29 -2.15 6.37
N PRO A 178 16.39 -1.35 6.43
CA PRO A 178 17.75 -1.85 6.19
C PRO A 178 18.18 -2.97 7.14
N GLN A 179 17.86 -2.85 8.43
CA GLN A 179 18.25 -3.85 9.43
C GLN A 179 17.58 -5.22 9.17
N ALA A 180 16.38 -5.21 8.58
CA ALA A 180 15.67 -6.42 8.17
C ALA A 180 15.98 -6.86 6.72
N GLN A 181 16.72 -6.05 5.97
CA GLN A 181 17.01 -6.25 4.53
C GLN A 181 15.75 -6.41 3.67
N VAL A 182 14.68 -5.66 4.00
CA VAL A 182 13.39 -5.68 3.29
C VAL A 182 13.12 -4.34 2.64
N MET A 183 12.62 -4.37 1.41
CA MET A 183 12.08 -3.23 0.70
C MET A 183 10.62 -3.51 0.33
N LEU A 184 9.69 -2.65 0.80
CA LEU A 184 8.29 -2.70 0.38
C LEU A 184 8.12 -1.74 -0.79
N LEU A 185 7.72 -2.28 -1.94
CA LEU A 185 7.65 -1.57 -3.21
C LEU A 185 6.29 -0.89 -3.45
N GLY A 186 5.25 -1.28 -2.71
CA GLY A 186 3.89 -0.94 -3.11
C GLY A 186 3.64 -1.39 -4.55
N ASP A 187 3.05 -0.50 -5.35
CA ASP A 187 2.72 -0.74 -6.75
C ASP A 187 3.62 0.02 -7.74
N CYS A 188 4.73 0.60 -7.28
CA CYS A 188 5.50 1.61 -8.00
C CYS A 188 5.91 1.21 -9.43
N TYR A 189 6.22 -0.06 -9.69
CA TYR A 189 6.62 -0.54 -11.01
C TYR A 189 5.47 -1.15 -11.85
N TYR A 190 4.27 -1.27 -11.27
CA TYR A 190 3.11 -1.84 -11.97
C TYR A 190 2.64 -0.95 -13.13
N PRO A 191 1.90 -1.51 -14.11
CA PRO A 191 1.28 -0.69 -15.13
C PRO A 191 0.24 0.25 -14.52
N PRO A 192 -0.17 1.32 -15.23
CA PRO A 192 -1.23 2.21 -14.76
C PRO A 192 -2.50 1.45 -14.30
N PRO A 193 -3.34 2.05 -13.44
CA PRO A 193 -4.63 1.47 -13.08
C PRO A 193 -5.47 1.11 -14.32
N LEU A 194 -6.31 0.06 -14.21
CA LEU A 194 -7.05 -0.51 -15.36
C LEU A 194 -7.79 0.53 -16.22
N HIS A 195 -8.32 1.58 -15.61
CA HIS A 195 -9.05 2.63 -16.34
C HIS A 195 -8.16 3.58 -17.14
N LEU A 196 -6.86 3.58 -16.89
CA LEU A 196 -5.85 4.38 -17.61
C LEU A 196 -4.99 3.53 -18.56
N ARG A 197 -5.10 2.18 -18.50
CA ARG A 197 -4.27 1.30 -19.34
C ARG A 197 -4.58 1.43 -20.81
N THR A 198 -3.51 1.37 -21.59
CA THR A 198 -3.53 1.14 -23.04
C THR A 198 -3.06 -0.28 -23.35
N PRO A 199 -3.19 -0.78 -24.59
CA PRO A 199 -2.66 -2.11 -24.98
C PRO A 199 -1.15 -2.26 -24.73
N GLU A 200 -0.39 -1.16 -24.74
CA GLU A 200 1.06 -1.10 -24.55
C GLU A 200 1.46 -1.04 -23.06
N SER A 201 0.51 -0.80 -22.16
CA SER A 201 0.77 -0.67 -20.73
C SER A 201 1.30 -1.97 -20.14
N LYS A 202 2.51 -1.92 -19.59
CA LYS A 202 3.20 -3.04 -18.96
C LYS A 202 3.95 -2.59 -17.72
N ALA A 203 4.34 -3.53 -16.86
CA ALA A 203 5.17 -3.23 -15.70
C ALA A 203 6.52 -2.63 -16.12
N SER A 204 7.00 -1.66 -15.36
CA SER A 204 8.29 -0.98 -15.60
C SER A 204 9.44 -1.81 -15.05
N MET A 205 10.06 -2.62 -15.91
CA MET A 205 11.26 -3.38 -15.51
C MET A 205 12.45 -2.46 -15.26
N ALA A 206 12.51 -1.31 -15.92
CA ALA A 206 13.55 -0.31 -15.68
C ALA A 206 13.48 0.25 -14.24
N MET A 207 12.27 0.54 -13.74
CA MET A 207 12.10 0.96 -12.35
C MET A 207 12.50 -0.16 -11.38
N LEU A 208 12.03 -1.38 -11.63
CA LEU A 208 12.37 -2.51 -10.77
C LEU A 208 13.88 -2.79 -10.75
N ALA A 209 14.58 -2.63 -11.88
CA ALA A 209 16.02 -2.74 -11.98
C ALA A 209 16.75 -1.60 -11.22
N ALA A 210 16.21 -0.38 -11.25
CA ALA A 210 16.76 0.75 -10.51
C ALA A 210 16.63 0.59 -8.98
N LEU A 211 15.61 -0.14 -8.51
CA LEU A 211 15.37 -0.43 -7.10
C LEU A 211 16.12 -1.67 -6.59
N GLU A 212 16.66 -2.50 -7.50
CA GLU A 212 17.43 -3.67 -7.11
C GLU A 212 18.71 -3.25 -6.39
N SER A 213 18.97 -3.84 -5.23
CA SER A 213 20.19 -3.58 -4.43
C SER A 213 20.62 -4.82 -3.68
N LYS A 214 21.95 -4.96 -3.49
CA LYS A 214 22.55 -6.03 -2.67
C LYS A 214 22.24 -5.91 -1.18
N GLU A 215 21.79 -4.74 -0.74
CA GLU A 215 21.41 -4.46 0.65
C GLU A 215 20.09 -5.12 1.06
N TYR A 216 19.26 -5.48 0.07
CA TYR A 216 17.93 -6.07 0.32
C TYR A 216 17.84 -7.50 -0.21
N THR A 217 17.40 -8.40 0.62
CA THR A 217 17.19 -9.81 0.28
C THR A 217 15.75 -10.12 -0.07
N LEU A 218 14.80 -9.26 0.35
CA LEU A 218 13.37 -9.45 0.16
C LEU A 218 12.69 -8.15 -0.33
N TYR A 219 11.86 -8.28 -1.36
CA TYR A 219 11.07 -7.22 -1.96
C TYR A 219 9.59 -7.56 -1.86
N VAL A 220 8.80 -6.67 -1.27
CA VAL A 220 7.38 -6.88 -1.00
C VAL A 220 6.55 -6.02 -1.94
N GLU A 221 5.75 -6.67 -2.77
CA GLU A 221 4.87 -6.03 -3.74
C GLU A 221 3.47 -5.80 -3.15
N GLY A 222 2.74 -4.83 -3.72
CA GLY A 222 1.39 -4.54 -3.26
C GLY A 222 0.41 -5.69 -3.53
N HIS A 223 0.46 -6.33 -4.69
CA HIS A 223 -0.53 -7.31 -5.13
C HIS A 223 0.03 -8.68 -5.52
N ASP A 224 1.23 -9.01 -5.10
CA ASP A 224 1.81 -10.33 -5.35
C ASP A 224 2.58 -10.83 -4.11
N LYS A 225 3.11 -12.05 -4.22
CA LYS A 225 3.92 -12.65 -3.16
C LYS A 225 5.28 -11.96 -3.08
N PRO A 226 5.85 -11.83 -1.87
CA PRO A 226 7.18 -11.29 -1.71
C PRO A 226 8.22 -12.01 -2.59
N LEU A 227 9.08 -11.24 -3.24
CA LEU A 227 10.16 -11.70 -4.10
C LEU A 227 11.46 -11.75 -3.34
N THR A 228 12.17 -12.86 -3.37
CA THR A 228 13.58 -12.86 -2.99
C THR A 228 14.39 -12.11 -4.05
N ARG A 229 15.53 -11.52 -3.67
CA ARG A 229 16.45 -10.86 -4.61
C ARG A 229 16.81 -11.75 -5.81
N ALA A 230 17.05 -13.05 -5.59
CA ALA A 230 17.34 -14.00 -6.65
C ALA A 230 16.18 -14.13 -7.67
N LYS A 231 14.92 -14.18 -7.20
CA LYS A 231 13.75 -14.20 -8.08
C LYS A 231 13.57 -12.90 -8.84
N LEU A 232 13.84 -11.75 -8.19
CA LEU A 232 13.80 -10.44 -8.82
C LEU A 232 14.82 -10.37 -9.97
N LEU A 233 16.07 -10.77 -9.74
CA LEU A 233 17.12 -10.81 -10.77
C LEU A 233 16.72 -11.70 -11.93
N ALA A 234 16.25 -12.91 -11.65
CA ALA A 234 15.75 -13.82 -12.70
C ALA A 234 14.55 -13.26 -13.50
N MET A 235 13.73 -12.41 -12.87
CA MET A 235 12.62 -11.73 -13.54
C MET A 235 13.13 -10.60 -14.47
N LEU A 236 14.17 -9.88 -14.08
CA LEU A 236 14.81 -8.85 -14.89
C LEU A 236 15.50 -9.45 -16.12
N GLU A 237 16.25 -10.56 -15.96
CA GLU A 237 16.95 -11.26 -17.04
C GLU A 237 16.03 -11.81 -18.13
N ARG A 238 14.81 -12.27 -17.77
CA ARG A 238 13.85 -12.82 -18.73
C ARG A 238 13.18 -11.77 -19.63
N ARG A 239 13.32 -10.51 -19.32
CA ARG A 239 12.61 -9.40 -19.99
C ARG A 239 13.58 -8.35 -20.56
N SER A 240 14.90 -8.53 -20.38
CA SER A 240 15.95 -7.85 -21.13
C SER A 240 16.17 -8.52 -22.49
#